data_8eedf41facb55fae0c19d213fc0ef4d5
#
_entry.id   8eedf41facb55fae0c19d213fc0ef4d5
#
_cell.length_a   1.000
_cell.length_b   1.000
_cell.length_c   1.000
_cell.angle_alpha   90.00
_cell.angle_beta   90.00
_cell.angle_gamma   90.00
#
_symmetry.space_group_name_H-M   'P 1'
#
loop_
_entity.id
_entity.type
_entity.pdbx_description
1 polymer ?
#
loop_
_entity_poly.entity_id
_entity_poly.type
_entity_poly.pdbx_seq_one_letter_code
_entity_poly.pdbx_strand_id
1 'polypeptide(L)'
;MVRFSRLVSEQHFIKEIDINPLLASHEGLLALDGRVVLHDLDVPEADLPRSAIRPYPVQYASFWTTNGGEELAIRPIRPEDEPHVVEFHHELSENTVYLRYFQMMKLSQRIAHERMTRICFIDYNREMALVAEGDSDKGDGSRAIRGVARLSKKYGTDEAEFAVLVTDRSQRKGLGTEMLRRLLEVARVEHIRVVTADMLTVNEGMHRLCQKLGFTITKTEDPNVLRATIILDPTAQA
;
A
#
# COMPACT_ATOMS: atom_id res chain seq x y z
N MET A 1 7.58 13.90 20.35
CA MET A 1 6.74 14.22 19.17
C MET A 1 6.09 12.97 18.56
N VAL A 2 6.81 11.90 18.13
CA VAL A 2 6.22 10.70 17.51
C VAL A 2 5.13 10.04 18.36
N ARG A 3 5.34 9.86 19.67
CA ARG A 3 4.31 9.27 20.57
C ARG A 3 3.06 10.13 20.68
N PHE A 4 3.21 11.46 20.67
CA PHE A 4 2.09 12.39 20.70
C PHE A 4 1.29 12.33 19.39
N SER A 5 1.99 12.31 18.27
CA SER A 5 1.38 12.16 16.95
C SER A 5 0.55 10.86 16.85
N ARG A 6 1.08 9.74 17.37
CA ARG A 6 0.35 8.47 17.45
C ARG A 6 -0.89 8.56 18.34
N LEU A 7 -0.77 9.19 19.51
CA LEU A 7 -1.89 9.37 20.43
C LEU A 7 -3.05 10.09 19.72
N VAL A 8 -2.77 11.23 19.06
CA VAL A 8 -3.78 12.02 18.34
C VAL A 8 -4.39 11.24 17.16
N SER A 9 -3.60 10.41 16.50
CA SER A 9 -4.05 9.66 15.32
C SER A 9 -4.84 8.40 15.66
N GLU A 10 -4.53 7.78 16.82
CA GLU A 10 -5.13 6.51 17.24
C GLU A 10 -6.37 6.71 18.14
N GLN A 11 -6.48 7.86 18.81
CA GLN A 11 -7.55 8.13 19.79
C GLN A 11 -8.59 9.09 19.19
N HIS A 12 -9.53 8.56 18.44
CA HIS A 12 -10.59 9.34 17.77
C HIS A 12 -11.53 10.07 18.74
N PHE A 13 -11.62 9.63 20.01
CA PHE A 13 -12.42 10.27 21.04
C PHE A 13 -11.85 11.61 21.52
N ILE A 14 -10.58 11.89 21.20
CA ILE A 14 -9.94 13.14 21.60
C ILE A 14 -10.34 14.23 20.60
N LYS A 15 -11.06 15.24 21.10
CA LYS A 15 -11.44 16.43 20.35
C LYS A 15 -10.33 17.47 20.31
N GLU A 16 -9.63 17.65 21.43
CA GLU A 16 -8.60 18.66 21.61
C GLU A 16 -7.55 18.16 22.62
N ILE A 17 -6.27 18.40 22.33
CA ILE A 17 -5.18 18.25 23.30
C ILE A 17 -4.39 19.55 23.31
N ASP A 18 -4.22 20.13 24.47
CA ASP A 18 -3.36 21.27 24.71
C ASP A 18 -2.28 20.90 25.75
N ILE A 19 -1.02 21.20 25.45
CA ILE A 19 0.11 21.02 26.35
C ILE A 19 0.82 22.35 26.48
N ASN A 20 0.52 23.07 27.55
CA ASN A 20 1.04 24.41 27.77
C ASN A 20 1.18 24.72 29.26
N PRO A 21 2.41 24.99 29.77
CA PRO A 21 3.66 25.07 28.99
C PRO A 21 4.34 23.70 28.77
N LEU A 22 5.05 23.61 27.65
CA LEU A 22 5.97 22.52 27.35
C LEU A 22 7.40 23.01 27.52
N LEU A 23 8.09 22.47 28.51
CA LEU A 23 9.51 22.80 28.76
C LEU A 23 10.40 21.93 27.88
N ALA A 24 11.28 22.55 27.12
CA ALA A 24 12.27 21.85 26.29
C ALA A 24 13.67 22.10 26.84
N SER A 25 14.44 21.04 27.06
CA SER A 25 15.84 21.09 27.48
C SER A 25 16.68 20.08 26.72
N HIS A 26 18.00 20.09 26.91
CA HIS A 26 18.90 19.09 26.35
C HIS A 26 18.64 17.65 26.91
N GLU A 27 18.00 17.55 28.07
CA GLU A 27 17.62 16.25 28.67
C GLU A 27 16.29 15.71 28.16
N GLY A 28 15.45 16.55 27.50
CA GLY A 28 14.17 16.12 26.97
C GLY A 28 13.07 17.17 26.98
N LEU A 29 11.85 16.69 26.81
CA LEU A 29 10.62 17.48 26.88
C LEU A 29 9.83 17.13 28.14
N LEU A 30 9.40 18.14 28.87
CA LEU A 30 8.58 18.01 30.07
C LEU A 30 7.29 18.83 29.89
N ALA A 31 6.15 18.17 29.90
CA ALA A 31 4.85 18.82 29.95
C ALA A 31 4.59 19.24 31.41
N LEU A 32 4.39 20.54 31.65
CA LEU A 32 4.08 21.06 32.98
C LEU A 32 2.58 21.11 33.23
N ASP A 33 1.79 21.27 32.18
CA ASP A 33 0.34 21.15 32.20
C ASP A 33 -0.16 20.55 30.89
N GLY A 34 -1.28 19.82 30.96
CA GLY A 34 -1.89 19.19 29.80
C GLY A 34 -3.40 19.08 29.96
N ARG A 35 -4.12 19.57 28.98
CA ARG A 35 -5.58 19.48 28.91
C ARG A 35 -5.99 18.58 27.75
N VAL A 36 -6.93 17.68 28.03
CA VAL A 36 -7.55 16.83 27.01
C VAL A 36 -9.06 17.05 27.06
N VAL A 37 -9.65 17.34 25.90
CA VAL A 37 -11.09 17.45 25.74
C VAL A 37 -11.53 16.27 24.86
N LEU A 38 -12.55 15.57 25.29
CA LEU A 38 -13.12 14.45 24.54
C LEU A 38 -14.37 14.91 23.78
N HIS A 39 -14.72 14.20 22.72
CA HIS A 39 -16.04 14.31 22.11
C HIS A 39 -17.10 13.80 23.07
N ASP A 40 -18.35 14.22 22.91
CA ASP A 40 -19.45 13.74 23.71
C ASP A 40 -19.57 12.21 23.57
N LEU A 41 -19.82 11.54 24.70
CA LEU A 41 -19.93 10.07 24.76
C LEU A 41 -21.09 9.51 23.95
N ASP A 42 -22.07 10.35 23.65
CA ASP A 42 -23.27 9.98 22.87
C ASP A 42 -23.01 10.01 21.35
N VAL A 43 -21.85 10.52 20.90
CA VAL A 43 -21.48 10.53 19.47
C VAL A 43 -20.97 9.14 19.09
N PRO A 44 -21.63 8.43 18.15
CA PRO A 44 -21.14 7.15 17.66
C PRO A 44 -19.72 7.28 17.08
N GLU A 45 -18.88 6.27 17.27
CA GLU A 45 -17.48 6.26 16.77
C GLU A 45 -17.41 6.48 15.24
N ALA A 46 -18.42 6.01 14.50
CA ALA A 46 -18.49 6.19 13.05
C ALA A 46 -18.65 7.67 12.62
N ASP A 47 -19.22 8.51 13.50
CA ASP A 47 -19.52 9.92 13.25
C ASP A 47 -18.42 10.84 13.80
N LEU A 48 -17.43 10.30 14.51
CA LEU A 48 -16.29 11.06 15.02
C LEU A 48 -15.41 11.56 13.87
N PRO A 49 -14.90 12.82 13.97
CA PRO A 49 -13.97 13.36 12.99
C PRO A 49 -12.72 12.47 12.88
N ARG A 50 -12.36 12.10 11.67
CA ARG A 50 -11.11 11.36 11.42
C ARG A 50 -9.97 12.34 11.17
N SER A 51 -8.78 11.99 11.66
CA SER A 51 -7.57 12.78 11.39
C SER A 51 -7.35 12.93 9.88
N ALA A 52 -7.07 14.17 9.44
CA ALA A 52 -6.73 14.45 8.04
C ALA A 52 -5.40 13.79 7.60
N ILE A 53 -4.56 13.38 8.57
CA ILE A 53 -3.31 12.67 8.31
C ILE A 53 -3.44 11.28 8.93
N ARG A 54 -3.46 10.26 8.08
CA ARG A 54 -3.48 8.88 8.53
C ARG A 54 -2.07 8.44 8.93
N PRO A 55 -1.88 7.88 10.13
CA PRO A 55 -0.58 7.36 10.53
C PRO A 55 -0.18 6.17 9.65
N TYR A 56 1.12 5.82 9.69
CA TYR A 56 1.61 4.62 9.01
C TYR A 56 0.82 3.37 9.47
N PRO A 57 0.17 2.65 8.56
CA PRO A 57 -0.78 1.60 8.89
C PRO A 57 -0.08 0.27 9.21
N VAL A 58 0.57 0.20 10.38
CA VAL A 58 1.35 -0.96 10.86
C VAL A 58 0.57 -2.28 10.92
N GLN A 59 -0.76 -2.21 11.05
CA GLN A 59 -1.64 -3.39 11.11
C GLN A 59 -1.60 -4.25 9.84
N TYR A 60 -1.16 -3.68 8.71
CA TYR A 60 -1.01 -4.41 7.45
C TYR A 60 0.39 -5.00 7.25
N ALA A 61 1.28 -4.86 8.25
CA ALA A 61 2.61 -5.44 8.20
C ALA A 61 2.63 -6.85 8.79
N SER A 62 3.08 -7.83 8.03
CA SER A 62 3.28 -9.21 8.50
C SER A 62 4.24 -9.98 7.60
N PHE A 63 4.73 -11.12 8.07
CA PHE A 63 5.57 -12.01 7.29
C PHE A 63 4.75 -12.96 6.44
N TRP A 64 5.33 -13.40 5.36
CA TRP A 64 4.78 -14.42 4.48
C TRP A 64 5.91 -15.22 3.82
N THR A 65 5.72 -16.52 3.67
CA THR A 65 6.72 -17.41 3.07
C THR A 65 6.31 -17.77 1.64
N THR A 66 7.21 -17.58 0.68
CA THR A 66 7.00 -17.97 -0.72
C THR A 66 6.87 -19.48 -0.86
N ASN A 67 6.35 -19.97 -1.99
CA ASN A 67 6.33 -21.40 -2.31
C ASN A 67 7.75 -22.01 -2.38
N GLY A 68 8.79 -21.18 -2.48
CA GLY A 68 10.19 -21.58 -2.48
C GLY A 68 10.86 -21.55 -1.10
N GLY A 69 10.11 -21.24 -0.02
CA GLY A 69 10.63 -21.20 1.35
C GLY A 69 11.30 -19.86 1.75
N GLU A 70 11.32 -18.85 0.88
CA GLU A 70 11.83 -17.51 1.21
C GLU A 70 10.81 -16.76 2.07
N GLU A 71 11.25 -16.28 3.24
CA GLU A 71 10.41 -15.43 4.10
C GLU A 71 10.52 -13.97 3.68
N LEU A 72 9.38 -13.34 3.46
CA LEU A 72 9.27 -11.93 3.07
C LEU A 72 8.45 -11.15 4.10
N ALA A 73 8.92 -9.95 4.45
CA ALA A 73 8.11 -8.97 5.18
C ALA A 73 7.23 -8.22 4.18
N ILE A 74 5.91 -8.37 4.27
CA ILE A 74 4.97 -7.59 3.47
C ILE A 74 4.41 -6.50 4.36
N ARG A 75 4.62 -5.24 3.97
CA ARG A 75 4.29 -4.06 4.76
C ARG A 75 3.91 -2.88 3.88
N PRO A 76 3.20 -1.86 4.42
CA PRO A 76 3.02 -0.60 3.71
C PRO A 76 4.36 0.04 3.34
N ILE A 77 4.39 0.73 2.19
CA ILE A 77 5.57 1.46 1.72
C ILE A 77 5.86 2.64 2.64
N ARG A 78 7.13 3.03 2.72
CA ARG A 78 7.60 4.19 3.50
C ARG A 78 8.40 5.14 2.63
N PRO A 79 8.53 6.42 3.00
CA PRO A 79 9.42 7.34 2.32
C PRO A 79 10.87 6.83 2.20
N GLU A 80 11.36 6.17 3.26
CA GLU A 80 12.70 5.62 3.34
C GLU A 80 12.96 4.46 2.37
N ASP A 81 11.91 3.92 1.75
CA ASP A 81 12.03 2.84 0.76
C ASP A 81 12.50 3.34 -0.61
N GLU A 82 12.57 4.65 -0.85
CA GLU A 82 12.95 5.21 -2.16
C GLU A 82 14.20 4.56 -2.76
N PRO A 83 15.34 4.42 -2.03
CA PRO A 83 16.53 3.76 -2.58
C PRO A 83 16.28 2.30 -2.97
N HIS A 84 15.51 1.56 -2.18
CA HIS A 84 15.19 0.16 -2.44
C HIS A 84 14.21 0.01 -3.63
N VAL A 85 13.30 0.96 -3.81
CA VAL A 85 12.39 1.01 -4.98
C VAL A 85 13.18 1.34 -6.25
N VAL A 86 14.20 2.18 -6.18
CA VAL A 86 15.13 2.42 -7.31
C VAL A 86 15.82 1.12 -7.70
N GLU A 87 16.43 0.39 -6.75
CA GLU A 87 17.06 -0.91 -7.01
C GLU A 87 16.06 -1.92 -7.57
N PHE A 88 14.86 -1.98 -7.01
CA PHE A 88 13.75 -2.81 -7.53
C PHE A 88 13.48 -2.53 -9.00
N HIS A 89 13.46 -1.26 -9.42
CA HIS A 89 13.25 -0.89 -10.83
C HIS A 89 14.43 -1.29 -11.74
N HIS A 90 15.65 -1.40 -11.22
CA HIS A 90 16.79 -1.93 -11.96
C HIS A 90 16.65 -3.43 -12.27
N GLU A 91 15.99 -4.19 -11.38
CA GLU A 91 15.79 -5.64 -11.53
C GLU A 91 14.65 -6.04 -12.46
N LEU A 92 13.84 -5.09 -12.94
CA LEU A 92 12.69 -5.36 -13.81
C LEU A 92 13.13 -5.49 -15.26
N SER A 93 12.71 -6.57 -15.93
CA SER A 93 12.86 -6.70 -17.38
C SER A 93 12.00 -5.68 -18.14
N GLU A 94 12.37 -5.40 -19.37
CA GLU A 94 11.58 -4.53 -20.25
C GLU A 94 10.17 -5.08 -20.48
N ASN A 95 10.02 -6.40 -20.59
CA ASN A 95 8.71 -7.05 -20.69
C ASN A 95 7.83 -6.80 -19.47
N THR A 96 8.38 -6.98 -18.25
CA THR A 96 7.65 -6.72 -17.00
C THR A 96 7.21 -5.25 -16.92
N VAL A 97 8.08 -4.34 -17.35
CA VAL A 97 7.76 -2.89 -17.43
C VAL A 97 6.67 -2.62 -18.45
N TYR A 98 6.76 -3.18 -19.67
CA TYR A 98 5.75 -3.03 -20.70
C TYR A 98 4.38 -3.54 -20.25
N LEU A 99 4.32 -4.74 -19.66
CA LEU A 99 3.08 -5.32 -19.16
C LEU A 99 2.42 -4.48 -18.05
N ARG A 100 3.23 -3.71 -17.29
CA ARG A 100 2.72 -2.85 -16.20
C ARG A 100 2.27 -1.48 -16.67
N TYR A 101 3.01 -0.86 -17.59
CA TYR A 101 2.79 0.55 -17.97
C TYR A 101 2.16 0.70 -19.36
N PHE A 102 1.93 -0.39 -20.08
CA PHE A 102 1.38 -0.44 -21.45
C PHE A 102 2.25 0.28 -22.47
N GLN A 103 3.46 0.65 -22.07
CA GLN A 103 4.45 1.33 -22.90
C GLN A 103 5.86 1.01 -22.43
N MET A 104 6.80 1.17 -23.36
CA MET A 104 8.21 1.08 -23.00
C MET A 104 8.62 2.34 -22.25
N MET A 105 9.18 2.17 -21.06
CA MET A 105 9.69 3.27 -20.23
C MET A 105 11.19 3.09 -19.99
N LYS A 106 11.97 4.10 -20.32
CA LYS A 106 13.40 4.11 -20.00
C LYS A 106 13.62 4.06 -18.49
N LEU A 107 14.69 3.37 -18.07
CA LEU A 107 15.03 3.25 -16.65
C LEU A 107 15.16 4.62 -15.97
N SER A 108 15.82 5.60 -16.63
CA SER A 108 15.96 6.96 -16.09
C SER A 108 14.62 7.65 -15.80
N GLN A 109 13.58 7.37 -16.57
CA GLN A 109 12.23 7.89 -16.33
C GLN A 109 11.55 7.17 -15.16
N ARG A 110 11.82 5.85 -15.00
CA ARG A 110 11.23 5.05 -13.93
C ARG A 110 11.79 5.40 -12.56
N ILE A 111 13.09 5.72 -12.48
CA ILE A 111 13.81 6.02 -11.24
C ILE A 111 14.02 7.52 -10.99
N ALA A 112 13.40 8.39 -11.78
CA ALA A 112 13.47 9.83 -11.56
C ALA A 112 12.96 10.17 -10.13
N HIS A 113 13.71 10.97 -9.37
CA HIS A 113 13.41 11.31 -7.97
C HIS A 113 11.97 11.80 -7.76
N GLU A 114 11.48 12.69 -8.61
CA GLU A 114 10.08 13.18 -8.53
C GLU A 114 9.05 12.06 -8.64
N ARG A 115 9.35 11.02 -9.44
CA ARG A 115 8.49 9.85 -9.58
C ARG A 115 8.60 8.95 -8.34
N MET A 116 9.80 8.70 -7.85
CA MET A 116 10.04 7.88 -6.67
C MET A 116 9.42 8.51 -5.43
N THR A 117 9.54 9.81 -5.28
CA THR A 117 8.86 10.55 -4.21
C THR A 117 7.34 10.30 -4.25
N ARG A 118 6.68 10.42 -5.41
CA ARG A 118 5.23 10.13 -5.51
C ARG A 118 4.88 8.67 -5.23
N ILE A 119 5.80 7.74 -5.48
CA ILE A 119 5.59 6.31 -5.23
C ILE A 119 5.74 5.99 -3.74
N CYS A 120 6.67 6.61 -3.03
CA CYS A 120 7.01 6.29 -1.65
C CYS A 120 6.27 7.18 -0.62
N PHE A 121 6.02 8.46 -0.96
CA PHE A 121 5.29 9.40 -0.09
C PHE A 121 3.81 9.39 -0.47
N ILE A 122 3.05 8.46 0.04
CA ILE A 122 1.64 8.29 -0.29
C ILE A 122 0.73 8.80 0.82
N ASP A 123 -0.45 9.24 0.44
CA ASP A 123 -1.57 9.51 1.35
C ASP A 123 -2.38 8.23 1.54
N TYR A 124 -2.24 7.59 2.71
CA TYR A 124 -2.93 6.34 3.03
C TYR A 124 -4.47 6.44 3.05
N ASN A 125 -5.04 7.65 3.03
CA ASN A 125 -6.48 7.82 2.86
C ASN A 125 -6.93 7.59 1.41
N ARG A 126 -6.04 7.84 0.45
CA ARG A 126 -6.31 7.76 -0.99
C ARG A 126 -5.71 6.53 -1.62
N GLU A 127 -4.62 6.06 -1.07
CA GLU A 127 -3.83 5.00 -1.69
C GLU A 127 -3.19 4.10 -0.63
N MET A 128 -3.22 2.80 -0.87
CA MET A 128 -2.42 1.83 -0.12
C MET A 128 -1.37 1.24 -1.06
N ALA A 129 -0.12 1.28 -0.67
CA ALA A 129 0.94 0.56 -1.36
C ALA A 129 1.64 -0.39 -0.38
N LEU A 130 1.74 -1.66 -0.76
CA LEU A 130 2.45 -2.69 -0.03
C LEU A 130 3.75 -3.01 -0.75
N VAL A 131 4.82 -3.19 0.00
CA VAL A 131 6.10 -3.72 -0.47
C VAL A 131 6.34 -5.10 0.14
N ALA A 132 6.90 -6.01 -0.66
CA ALA A 132 7.40 -7.29 -0.18
C ALA A 132 8.93 -7.21 -0.12
N GLU A 133 9.50 -7.31 1.07
CA GLU A 133 10.91 -7.12 1.36
C GLU A 133 11.51 -8.43 1.85
N GLY A 134 12.62 -8.84 1.26
CA GLY A 134 13.40 -10.02 1.63
C GLY A 134 14.87 -9.70 1.75
N ASP A 135 15.69 -10.72 2.00
CA ASP A 135 17.14 -10.56 2.02
C ASP A 135 17.68 -10.24 0.63
N SER A 136 18.65 -9.34 0.56
CA SER A 136 19.35 -9.03 -0.68
C SER A 136 20.29 -10.20 -1.06
N ASP A 137 20.40 -10.46 -2.37
CA ASP A 137 21.35 -11.46 -2.87
C ASP A 137 22.80 -10.99 -2.80
N LYS A 138 23.06 -9.76 -2.35
CA LYS A 138 24.42 -9.22 -2.20
C LYS A 138 25.19 -9.89 -1.07
N GLY A 139 24.51 -10.63 -0.17
CA GLY A 139 25.15 -11.34 0.94
C GLY A 139 25.72 -10.42 2.04
N ASP A 140 25.38 -9.15 2.01
CA ASP A 140 25.84 -8.11 2.93
C ASP A 140 24.82 -7.84 4.08
N GLY A 141 23.77 -8.66 4.19
CA GLY A 141 22.70 -8.49 5.16
C GLY A 141 21.73 -7.36 4.82
N SER A 142 21.86 -6.72 3.65
CA SER A 142 20.93 -5.70 3.19
C SER A 142 19.59 -6.33 2.79
N ARG A 143 18.54 -5.49 2.75
CA ARG A 143 17.19 -5.88 2.34
C ARG A 143 16.91 -5.42 0.92
N ALA A 144 16.06 -6.16 0.20
CA ALA A 144 15.66 -5.82 -1.16
C ALA A 144 14.15 -6.00 -1.36
N ILE A 145 13.53 -5.09 -2.11
CA ILE A 145 12.13 -5.18 -2.48
C ILE A 145 11.98 -6.21 -3.61
N ARG A 146 11.09 -7.16 -3.43
CA ARG A 146 10.76 -8.23 -4.38
C ARG A 146 9.48 -7.95 -5.16
N GLY A 147 8.59 -7.13 -4.58
CA GLY A 147 7.32 -6.78 -5.19
C GLY A 147 6.73 -5.51 -4.61
N VAL A 148 5.92 -4.83 -5.40
CA VAL A 148 5.13 -3.67 -5.02
C VAL A 148 3.71 -3.88 -5.48
N ALA A 149 2.73 -3.73 -4.60
CA ALA A 149 1.32 -3.78 -4.92
C ALA A 149 0.63 -2.52 -4.42
N ARG A 150 -0.27 -1.97 -5.23
CA ARG A 150 -0.89 -0.66 -5.00
C ARG A 150 -2.39 -0.74 -5.20
N LEU A 151 -3.13 -0.06 -4.35
CA LEU A 151 -4.58 0.11 -4.41
C LEU A 151 -4.88 1.60 -4.32
N SER A 152 -5.37 2.18 -5.39
CA SER A 152 -5.66 3.61 -5.51
C SER A 152 -7.17 3.83 -5.55
N LYS A 153 -7.72 4.56 -4.57
CA LYS A 153 -9.15 4.88 -4.50
C LYS A 153 -9.53 5.90 -5.57
N LYS A 154 -10.66 5.68 -6.22
CA LYS A 154 -11.24 6.68 -7.11
C LYS A 154 -12.00 7.72 -6.30
N TYR A 155 -11.71 8.98 -6.53
CA TYR A 155 -12.31 10.08 -5.79
C TYR A 155 -13.85 10.09 -5.89
N GLY A 156 -14.51 10.20 -4.74
CA GLY A 156 -15.98 10.31 -4.65
C GLY A 156 -16.74 9.01 -4.94
N THR A 157 -16.04 7.86 -4.98
CA THR A 157 -16.66 6.55 -5.22
C THR A 157 -16.19 5.52 -4.18
N ASP A 158 -16.86 4.36 -4.15
CA ASP A 158 -16.46 3.17 -3.40
C ASP A 158 -15.61 2.20 -4.27
N GLU A 159 -14.95 2.74 -5.29
CA GLU A 159 -14.13 1.99 -6.23
C GLU A 159 -12.63 2.26 -6.01
N ALA A 160 -11.82 1.25 -6.33
CA ALA A 160 -10.37 1.40 -6.38
C ALA A 160 -9.78 0.64 -7.57
N GLU A 161 -8.61 1.09 -8.00
CA GLU A 161 -7.79 0.41 -8.99
C GLU A 161 -6.58 -0.23 -8.32
N PHE A 162 -6.27 -1.47 -8.68
CA PHE A 162 -5.06 -2.12 -8.21
C PHE A 162 -3.98 -2.22 -9.28
N ALA A 163 -2.74 -2.35 -8.81
CA ALA A 163 -1.59 -2.68 -9.63
C ALA A 163 -0.62 -3.56 -8.83
N VAL A 164 -0.06 -4.56 -9.47
CA VAL A 164 0.96 -5.44 -8.87
C VAL A 164 2.16 -5.52 -9.79
N LEU A 165 3.35 -5.41 -9.23
CA LEU A 165 4.62 -5.53 -9.91
C LEU A 165 5.56 -6.37 -9.05
N VAL A 166 6.15 -7.41 -9.64
CA VAL A 166 7.05 -8.37 -8.97
C VAL A 166 8.29 -8.53 -9.81
N THR A 167 9.48 -8.51 -9.17
CA THR A 167 10.75 -8.77 -9.87
C THR A 167 10.69 -10.10 -10.62
N ASP A 168 11.31 -10.18 -11.79
CA ASP A 168 11.22 -11.36 -12.67
C ASP A 168 11.63 -12.65 -11.95
N ARG A 169 12.65 -12.59 -11.10
CA ARG A 169 13.14 -13.73 -10.29
C ARG A 169 12.17 -14.17 -9.18
N SER A 170 11.28 -13.28 -8.74
CA SER A 170 10.28 -13.56 -7.70
C SER A 170 8.90 -13.91 -8.27
N GLN A 171 8.73 -13.86 -9.59
CA GLN A 171 7.51 -14.27 -10.26
C GLN A 171 7.28 -15.79 -10.13
N ARG A 172 6.04 -16.22 -10.30
CA ARG A 172 5.60 -17.64 -10.24
C ARG A 172 5.86 -18.36 -8.91
N LYS A 173 6.25 -17.63 -7.85
CA LYS A 173 6.45 -18.12 -6.48
C LYS A 173 5.26 -17.83 -5.54
N GLY A 174 4.13 -17.37 -6.08
CA GLY A 174 2.92 -17.03 -5.32
C GLY A 174 2.86 -15.58 -4.84
N LEU A 175 3.97 -14.81 -4.89
CA LEU A 175 4.06 -13.47 -4.31
C LEU A 175 2.99 -12.50 -4.87
N GLY A 176 2.80 -12.44 -6.19
CA GLY A 176 1.80 -11.54 -6.78
C GLY A 176 0.38 -11.85 -6.30
N THR A 177 0.04 -13.15 -6.15
CA THR A 177 -1.26 -13.58 -5.62
C THR A 177 -1.44 -13.15 -4.17
N GLU A 178 -0.43 -13.36 -3.33
CA GLU A 178 -0.47 -12.96 -1.92
C GLU A 178 -0.61 -11.46 -1.76
N MET A 179 0.19 -10.67 -2.50
CA MET A 179 0.10 -9.22 -2.43
C MET A 179 -1.28 -8.70 -2.85
N LEU A 180 -1.87 -9.24 -3.94
CA LEU A 180 -3.22 -8.83 -4.34
C LEU A 180 -4.27 -9.29 -3.34
N ARG A 181 -4.16 -10.49 -2.76
CA ARG A 181 -5.05 -10.96 -1.69
C ARG A 181 -5.07 -9.98 -0.51
N ARG A 182 -3.89 -9.51 -0.07
CA ARG A 182 -3.77 -8.50 1.00
C ARG A 182 -4.37 -7.16 0.62
N LEU A 183 -4.20 -6.72 -0.63
CA LEU A 183 -4.87 -5.50 -1.10
C LEU A 183 -6.39 -5.64 -1.08
N LEU A 184 -6.95 -6.82 -1.38
CA LEU A 184 -8.39 -7.06 -1.27
C LEU A 184 -8.87 -7.07 0.19
N GLU A 185 -8.04 -7.51 1.14
CA GLU A 185 -8.33 -7.40 2.57
C GLU A 185 -8.35 -5.93 3.01
N VAL A 186 -7.33 -5.14 2.60
CA VAL A 186 -7.33 -3.70 2.80
C VAL A 186 -8.58 -3.05 2.20
N ALA A 187 -8.96 -3.43 0.97
CA ALA A 187 -10.14 -2.89 0.31
C ALA A 187 -11.42 -3.13 1.12
N ARG A 188 -11.59 -4.34 1.71
CA ARG A 188 -12.76 -4.64 2.58
C ARG A 188 -12.78 -3.75 3.83
N VAL A 189 -11.64 -3.65 4.53
CA VAL A 189 -11.52 -2.80 5.74
C VAL A 189 -11.76 -1.33 5.43
N GLU A 190 -11.37 -0.89 4.24
CA GLU A 190 -11.54 0.50 3.75
C GLU A 190 -12.89 0.75 3.08
N HIS A 191 -13.84 -0.22 3.17
CA HIS A 191 -15.18 -0.14 2.59
C HIS A 191 -15.21 0.13 1.07
N ILE A 192 -14.17 -0.34 0.36
CA ILE A 192 -14.11 -0.33 -1.10
C ILE A 192 -14.95 -1.49 -1.60
N ARG A 193 -15.96 -1.19 -2.41
CA ARG A 193 -16.89 -2.19 -2.91
C ARG A 193 -16.44 -2.80 -4.24
N VAL A 194 -15.81 -2.02 -5.09
CA VAL A 194 -15.39 -2.50 -6.42
C VAL A 194 -13.91 -2.28 -6.60
N VAL A 195 -13.18 -3.36 -6.93
CA VAL A 195 -11.74 -3.28 -7.26
C VAL A 195 -11.55 -3.67 -8.72
N THR A 196 -10.86 -2.81 -9.46
CA THR A 196 -10.61 -2.98 -10.89
C THR A 196 -9.13 -2.94 -11.22
N ALA A 197 -8.75 -3.48 -12.38
CA ALA A 197 -7.47 -3.19 -13.03
C ALA A 197 -7.60 -3.41 -14.54
N ASP A 198 -6.91 -2.58 -15.30
CA ASP A 198 -6.72 -2.80 -16.72
C ASP A 198 -5.41 -3.58 -16.95
N MET A 199 -5.40 -4.49 -17.90
CA MET A 199 -4.27 -5.34 -18.24
C MET A 199 -4.21 -5.63 -19.74
N LEU A 200 -3.02 -5.77 -20.27
CA LEU A 200 -2.83 -6.16 -21.68
C LEU A 200 -3.34 -7.59 -21.91
N THR A 201 -3.95 -7.84 -23.06
CA THR A 201 -4.42 -9.16 -23.48
C THR A 201 -3.32 -10.22 -23.49
N VAL A 202 -2.07 -9.82 -23.69
CA VAL A 202 -0.90 -10.70 -23.68
C VAL A 202 -0.37 -10.99 -22.27
N ASN A 203 -0.91 -10.35 -21.23
CA ASN A 203 -0.48 -10.57 -19.84
C ASN A 203 -1.17 -11.77 -19.20
N GLU A 204 -0.90 -12.97 -19.72
CA GLU A 204 -1.47 -14.21 -19.20
C GLU A 204 -1.22 -14.44 -17.70
N GLY A 205 -0.08 -13.96 -17.18
CA GLY A 205 0.26 -14.08 -15.75
C GLY A 205 -0.75 -13.36 -14.87
N MET A 206 -1.11 -12.12 -15.23
CA MET A 206 -2.10 -11.31 -14.53
C MET A 206 -3.51 -11.88 -14.71
N HIS A 207 -3.86 -12.40 -15.91
CA HIS A 207 -5.14 -13.05 -16.14
C HIS A 207 -5.37 -14.22 -15.18
N ARG A 208 -4.40 -15.16 -15.11
CA ARG A 208 -4.48 -16.30 -14.18
C ARG A 208 -4.57 -15.88 -12.73
N LEU A 209 -3.83 -14.84 -12.34
CA LEU A 209 -3.84 -14.29 -10.99
C LEU A 209 -5.22 -13.72 -10.64
N CYS A 210 -5.81 -12.90 -11.51
CA CYS A 210 -7.14 -12.33 -11.32
C CYS A 210 -8.21 -13.42 -11.26
N GLN A 211 -8.20 -14.39 -12.18
CA GLN A 211 -9.15 -15.50 -12.19
C GLN A 211 -9.08 -16.31 -10.88
N LYS A 212 -7.86 -16.60 -10.39
CA LYS A 212 -7.66 -17.33 -9.13
C LYS A 212 -8.27 -16.62 -7.92
N LEU A 213 -8.31 -15.29 -7.95
CA LEU A 213 -8.87 -14.47 -6.86
C LEU A 213 -10.33 -14.05 -7.09
N GLY A 214 -10.99 -14.60 -8.12
CA GLY A 214 -12.42 -14.42 -8.36
C GLY A 214 -12.79 -13.17 -9.15
N PHE A 215 -11.83 -12.53 -9.83
CA PHE A 215 -12.13 -11.41 -10.72
C PHE A 215 -12.84 -11.88 -11.99
N THR A 216 -13.84 -11.12 -12.41
CA THR A 216 -14.43 -11.22 -13.75
C THR A 216 -13.59 -10.41 -14.72
N ILE A 217 -13.24 -11.00 -15.88
CA ILE A 217 -12.43 -10.33 -16.92
C ILE A 217 -13.33 -10.02 -18.11
N THR A 218 -13.35 -8.75 -18.51
CA THR A 218 -14.16 -8.25 -19.63
C THR A 218 -13.28 -7.51 -20.65
N LYS A 219 -13.76 -7.43 -21.90
CA LYS A 219 -13.13 -6.61 -22.95
C LYS A 219 -13.40 -5.14 -22.66
N THR A 220 -12.44 -4.28 -23.04
CA THR A 220 -12.59 -2.83 -23.06
C THR A 220 -12.82 -2.34 -24.50
N GLU A 221 -12.89 -1.03 -24.68
CA GLU A 221 -12.94 -0.41 -26.03
C GLU A 221 -11.63 -0.62 -26.80
N ASP A 222 -10.49 -0.70 -26.08
CA ASP A 222 -9.21 -1.05 -26.68
C ASP A 222 -9.10 -2.58 -26.80
N PRO A 223 -8.97 -3.14 -28.02
CA PRO A 223 -8.87 -4.58 -28.23
C PRO A 223 -7.63 -5.22 -27.58
N ASN A 224 -6.62 -4.43 -27.24
CA ASN A 224 -5.39 -4.91 -26.57
C ASN A 224 -5.49 -4.90 -25.06
N VAL A 225 -6.59 -4.38 -24.48
CA VAL A 225 -6.77 -4.20 -23.04
C VAL A 225 -7.98 -4.96 -22.56
N LEU A 226 -7.81 -5.68 -21.45
CA LEU A 226 -8.89 -6.32 -20.69
C LEU A 226 -9.02 -5.63 -19.33
N ARG A 227 -10.24 -5.61 -18.82
CA ARG A 227 -10.55 -5.13 -17.46
C ARG A 227 -10.89 -6.28 -16.55
N ALA A 228 -10.17 -6.40 -15.45
CA ALA A 228 -10.54 -7.26 -14.33
C ALA A 228 -11.37 -6.46 -13.34
N THR A 229 -12.45 -7.04 -12.83
CA THR A 229 -13.35 -6.44 -11.84
C THR A 229 -13.73 -7.47 -10.81
N ILE A 230 -13.66 -7.10 -9.54
CA ILE A 230 -14.24 -7.87 -8.44
C ILE A 230 -15.14 -6.97 -7.60
N ILE A 231 -16.30 -7.49 -7.23
CA ILE A 231 -17.22 -6.85 -6.29
C ILE A 231 -16.96 -7.49 -4.92
N LEU A 232 -16.61 -6.68 -3.95
CA LEU A 232 -16.36 -7.12 -2.58
C LEU A 232 -17.63 -6.96 -1.76
N ASP A 233 -18.03 -8.02 -1.08
CA ASP A 233 -19.13 -7.94 -0.11
C ASP A 233 -18.58 -7.35 1.20
N PRO A 234 -19.11 -6.21 1.69
CA PRO A 234 -18.67 -5.59 2.94
C PRO A 234 -19.00 -6.44 4.17
N THR A 235 -19.87 -7.44 4.05
CA THR A 235 -20.32 -8.30 5.18
C THR A 235 -19.52 -9.59 5.32
N ALA A 236 -18.69 -9.96 4.36
CA ALA A 236 -17.84 -11.14 4.45
C ALA A 236 -16.61 -10.85 5.33
N GLN A 237 -16.76 -10.93 6.65
CA GLN A 237 -15.64 -11.00 7.58
C GLN A 237 -14.88 -12.31 7.35
N ALA A 238 -13.54 -12.19 7.18
CA ALA A 238 -12.64 -13.34 7.08
C ALA A 238 -12.40 -13.96 8.46
#